data_812665772316b2c4a37b3f8cd1e2b88f
#
_entry.id   812665772316b2c4a37b3f8cd1e2b88f
#
_cell.length_a   1.000
_cell.length_b   1.000
_cell.length_c   1.000
_cell.angle_alpha   90.00
_cell.angle_beta   90.00
_cell.angle_gamma   90.00
#
_symmetry.space_group_name_H-M   'P 1'
#
loop_
_entity.id
_entity.type
_entity.pdbx_description
1 polymer ?
#
loop_
_entity_poly.entity_id
_entity_poly.type
_entity_poly.pdbx_seq_one_letter_code
_entity_poly.pdbx_strand_id
1 'polypeptide(L)'
;FVNSKTLKIKTMKKQALLLLFIAFLGNYAVAQTADEILNQYYEITGGMDNWKQLKGLKMYASINQMGMEIPIEIVRLKSGKTMTKATFQGKEIKQGVFNGEVLWGDNLMTQKAEKSDQEVTENMKRTATDFPDALFNYKLKGYTLERLKDEDYEGTKCFKLKMTKKSVLVDGKEEDNVEFYFFDKDNFVPISQQAEIKSGPMKGQMSESKLSDYQEVDGLYFPFSFTQGLVGGESQNIIITKIELNPVVDESVFEFPAETKPEE
;
A
#
# COMPACT_ATOMS: atom_id res chain seq x y z
N PHE A 1 -28.51 71.47 19.51
CA PHE A 1 -29.01 70.28 18.78
C PHE A 1 -27.86 69.64 18.02
N VAL A 2 -27.15 68.68 18.64
CA VAL A 2 -26.10 67.94 17.98
C VAL A 2 -26.76 66.74 17.23
N ASN A 3 -26.45 66.69 15.96
CA ASN A 3 -27.08 65.97 14.89
C ASN A 3 -27.02 64.42 15.16
N SER A 4 -28.12 63.80 15.60
CA SER A 4 -28.26 62.36 15.93
C SER A 4 -28.00 61.44 14.73
N LYS A 5 -28.04 61.96 13.50
CA LYS A 5 -27.75 61.18 12.26
C LYS A 5 -26.26 60.85 12.08
N THR A 6 -25.37 61.73 12.51
CA THR A 6 -23.91 61.48 12.34
C THR A 6 -23.35 60.44 13.30
N LEU A 7 -23.98 60.26 14.47
CA LEU A 7 -23.56 59.25 15.45
C LEU A 7 -24.01 57.80 15.04
N LYS A 8 -25.20 57.66 14.42
CA LYS A 8 -25.70 56.36 13.92
C LYS A 8 -24.87 55.85 12.75
N ILE A 9 -24.42 56.70 11.84
CA ILE A 9 -23.60 56.31 10.68
C ILE A 9 -22.21 55.84 11.12
N LYS A 10 -21.61 56.47 12.15
CA LYS A 10 -20.29 56.11 12.67
C LYS A 10 -20.31 54.76 13.40
N THR A 11 -21.40 54.39 14.12
CA THR A 11 -21.58 53.10 14.79
C THR A 11 -21.86 51.98 13.79
N MET A 12 -22.66 52.23 12.74
CA MET A 12 -22.93 51.23 11.69
C MET A 12 -21.67 50.89 10.87
N LYS A 13 -20.81 51.86 10.56
CA LYS A 13 -19.53 51.62 9.88
C LYS A 13 -18.58 50.81 10.74
N LYS A 14 -18.51 51.02 12.06
CA LYS A 14 -17.70 50.22 12.98
C LYS A 14 -18.21 48.79 13.13
N GLN A 15 -19.54 48.58 13.18
CA GLN A 15 -20.16 47.24 13.24
C GLN A 15 -20.01 46.50 11.93
N ALA A 16 -20.14 47.15 10.78
CA ALA A 16 -19.89 46.56 9.47
C ALA A 16 -18.41 46.15 9.29
N LEU A 17 -17.46 46.95 9.79
CA LEU A 17 -16.04 46.63 9.76
C LEU A 17 -15.68 45.46 10.68
N LEU A 18 -16.34 45.34 11.85
CA LEU A 18 -16.16 44.23 12.78
C LEU A 18 -16.72 42.93 12.21
N LEU A 19 -17.88 42.97 11.54
CA LEU A 19 -18.46 41.81 10.84
C LEU A 19 -17.62 41.38 9.64
N LEU A 20 -17.00 42.32 8.91
CA LEU A 20 -16.08 41.97 7.83
C LEU A 20 -14.79 41.32 8.35
N PHE A 21 -14.29 41.74 9.52
CA PHE A 21 -13.11 41.16 10.15
C PHE A 21 -13.38 39.74 10.71
N ILE A 22 -14.58 39.48 11.22
CA ILE A 22 -15.01 38.15 11.70
C ILE A 22 -15.21 37.19 10.50
N ALA A 23 -15.73 37.68 9.35
CA ALA A 23 -15.85 36.88 8.12
C ALA A 23 -14.49 36.50 7.52
N PHE A 24 -13.42 37.28 7.77
CA PHE A 24 -12.06 36.97 7.30
C PHE A 24 -11.32 35.96 8.20
N LEU A 25 -11.77 35.76 9.44
CA LEU A 25 -11.18 34.78 10.37
C LEU A 25 -11.76 33.37 10.21
N GLY A 26 -12.79 33.19 9.37
CA GLY A 26 -13.60 31.96 9.29
C GLY A 26 -13.15 30.90 8.28
N ASN A 27 -12.11 31.09 7.48
CA ASN A 27 -11.74 30.15 6.43
C ASN A 27 -10.25 29.78 6.40
N TYR A 28 -9.63 29.56 7.55
CA TYR A 28 -8.48 28.69 7.54
C TYR A 28 -9.00 27.24 7.53
N ALA A 29 -9.37 26.75 6.37
CA ALA A 29 -9.46 25.31 6.17
C ALA A 29 -8.04 24.77 6.40
N VAL A 30 -7.75 24.36 7.63
CA VAL A 30 -6.49 23.66 7.92
C VAL A 30 -6.53 22.41 7.07
N ALA A 31 -5.66 22.36 6.08
CA ALA A 31 -5.57 21.20 5.23
C ALA A 31 -5.21 19.99 6.10
N GLN A 32 -5.99 18.92 6.02
CA GLN A 32 -5.70 17.68 6.75
C GLN A 32 -4.26 17.25 6.52
N THR A 33 -3.58 16.87 7.58
CA THR A 33 -2.21 16.34 7.52
C THR A 33 -2.20 14.92 6.99
N ALA A 34 -1.05 14.41 6.58
CA ALA A 34 -0.89 13.01 6.18
C ALA A 34 -1.27 12.05 7.33
N ASP A 35 -0.91 12.39 8.57
CA ASP A 35 -1.27 11.60 9.75
C ASP A 35 -2.79 11.56 9.99
N GLU A 36 -3.49 12.67 9.82
CA GLU A 36 -4.95 12.71 10.00
C GLU A 36 -5.66 11.85 8.95
N ILE A 37 -5.21 11.91 7.68
CA ILE A 37 -5.74 11.07 6.61
C ILE A 37 -5.52 9.59 6.93
N LEU A 38 -4.31 9.24 7.37
CA LEU A 38 -3.96 7.86 7.70
C LEU A 38 -4.70 7.34 8.94
N ASN A 39 -4.87 8.18 9.97
CA ASN A 39 -5.66 7.83 11.14
C ASN A 39 -7.12 7.57 10.77
N GLN A 40 -7.70 8.40 9.90
CA GLN A 40 -9.06 8.21 9.41
C GLN A 40 -9.19 6.90 8.63
N TYR A 41 -8.22 6.58 7.77
CA TYR A 41 -8.15 5.30 7.06
C TYR A 41 -8.22 4.10 8.01
N TYR A 42 -7.35 4.06 9.03
CA TYR A 42 -7.35 2.94 9.97
C TYR A 42 -8.62 2.89 10.81
N GLU A 43 -9.20 4.05 11.17
CA GLU A 43 -10.44 4.09 11.93
C GLU A 43 -11.61 3.48 11.13
N ILE A 44 -11.81 3.90 9.88
CA ILE A 44 -12.92 3.40 9.05
C ILE A 44 -12.71 1.96 8.56
N THR A 45 -11.46 1.48 8.50
CA THR A 45 -11.14 0.13 8.06
C THR A 45 -11.04 -0.89 9.19
N GLY A 46 -11.59 -0.57 10.37
CA GLY A 46 -11.77 -1.52 11.46
C GLY A 46 -11.08 -1.15 12.76
N GLY A 47 -10.46 0.04 12.84
CA GLY A 47 -9.82 0.57 14.04
C GLY A 47 -8.39 0.09 14.24
N MET A 48 -7.54 1.04 14.67
CA MET A 48 -6.10 0.80 14.85
C MET A 48 -5.80 -0.39 15.76
N ASP A 49 -6.62 -0.66 16.78
CA ASP A 49 -6.36 -1.74 17.73
C ASP A 49 -6.58 -3.13 17.13
N ASN A 50 -7.55 -3.26 16.23
CA ASN A 50 -7.75 -4.51 15.48
C ASN A 50 -6.59 -4.74 14.50
N TRP A 51 -6.14 -3.69 13.80
CA TRP A 51 -4.96 -3.77 12.91
C TRP A 51 -3.70 -4.20 13.66
N LYS A 52 -3.47 -3.74 14.91
CA LYS A 52 -2.33 -4.14 15.74
C LYS A 52 -2.33 -5.63 16.11
N GLN A 53 -3.53 -6.25 16.22
CA GLN A 53 -3.69 -7.67 16.58
C GLN A 53 -3.38 -8.62 15.41
N LEU A 54 -3.31 -8.08 14.18
CA LEU A 54 -3.02 -8.87 13.00
C LEU A 54 -1.59 -9.42 13.06
N LYS A 55 -1.47 -10.76 12.89
CA LYS A 55 -0.19 -11.49 12.93
C LYS A 55 0.16 -12.10 11.58
N GLY A 56 -0.81 -12.28 10.70
CA GLY A 56 -0.64 -12.85 9.38
C GLY A 56 -1.90 -12.71 8.54
N LEU A 57 -1.71 -12.81 7.23
CA LEU A 57 -2.75 -12.83 6.21
C LEU A 57 -2.50 -14.01 5.28
N LYS A 58 -3.54 -14.74 4.97
CA LYS A 58 -3.56 -15.70 3.88
C LYS A 58 -4.68 -15.32 2.92
N MET A 59 -4.30 -15.01 1.69
CA MET A 59 -5.23 -14.54 0.66
C MET A 59 -5.31 -15.59 -0.46
N TYR A 60 -6.52 -15.92 -0.86
CA TYR A 60 -6.80 -16.71 -2.05
C TYR A 60 -7.28 -15.76 -3.13
N ALA A 61 -6.67 -15.87 -4.29
CA ALA A 61 -6.91 -14.98 -5.41
C ALA A 61 -6.93 -15.75 -6.72
N SER A 62 -7.38 -15.09 -7.78
CA SER A 62 -7.21 -15.56 -9.15
C SER A 62 -6.71 -14.46 -10.05
N ILE A 63 -5.94 -14.85 -11.06
CA ILE A 63 -5.59 -14.01 -12.21
C ILE A 63 -6.11 -14.67 -13.47
N ASN A 64 -6.59 -13.85 -14.42
CA ASN A 64 -6.93 -14.34 -15.75
C ASN A 64 -5.76 -14.08 -16.69
N GLN A 65 -5.17 -15.14 -17.21
CA GLN A 65 -4.11 -15.06 -18.21
C GLN A 65 -4.51 -15.82 -19.46
N MET A 66 -4.65 -15.11 -20.58
CA MET A 66 -5.04 -15.68 -21.88
C MET A 66 -6.34 -16.51 -21.82
N GLY A 67 -7.33 -16.06 -21.02
CA GLY A 67 -8.60 -16.76 -20.82
C GLY A 67 -8.57 -17.92 -19.84
N MET A 68 -7.42 -18.22 -19.22
CA MET A 68 -7.29 -19.22 -18.18
C MET A 68 -7.27 -18.54 -16.81
N GLU A 69 -8.08 -19.04 -15.90
CA GLU A 69 -8.07 -18.63 -14.51
C GLU A 69 -6.98 -19.41 -13.75
N ILE A 70 -6.03 -18.69 -13.19
CA ILE A 70 -4.91 -19.23 -12.42
C ILE A 70 -5.15 -18.91 -10.94
N PRO A 71 -5.44 -19.89 -10.09
CA PRO A 71 -5.58 -19.69 -8.67
C PRO A 71 -4.22 -19.37 -8.03
N ILE A 72 -4.24 -18.40 -7.11
CA ILE A 72 -3.08 -17.92 -6.36
C ILE A 72 -3.39 -17.98 -4.87
N GLU A 73 -2.40 -18.39 -4.10
CA GLU A 73 -2.39 -18.31 -2.65
C GLU A 73 -1.24 -17.39 -2.23
N ILE A 74 -1.52 -16.38 -1.42
CA ILE A 74 -0.54 -15.43 -0.91
C ILE A 74 -0.55 -15.53 0.61
N VAL A 75 0.61 -15.77 1.22
CA VAL A 75 0.78 -15.77 2.66
C VAL A 75 1.74 -14.67 3.04
N ARG A 76 1.35 -13.82 4.01
CA ARG A 76 2.20 -12.77 4.57
C ARG A 76 2.08 -12.82 6.09
N LEU A 77 3.20 -12.92 6.78
CA LEU A 77 3.26 -12.95 8.23
C LEU A 77 3.91 -11.68 8.79
N LYS A 78 3.49 -11.28 9.97
CA LYS A 78 4.07 -10.16 10.71
C LYS A 78 5.57 -10.34 11.00
N SER A 79 6.05 -11.58 11.02
CA SER A 79 7.48 -11.92 11.12
C SER A 79 8.29 -11.50 9.88
N GLY A 80 7.62 -11.08 8.79
CA GLY A 80 8.22 -10.76 7.50
C GLY A 80 8.26 -11.95 6.52
N LYS A 81 7.95 -13.16 6.98
CA LYS A 81 7.86 -14.32 6.08
C LYS A 81 6.72 -14.15 5.09
N THR A 82 6.97 -14.48 3.84
CA THR A 82 5.98 -14.38 2.76
C THR A 82 6.13 -15.49 1.73
N MET A 83 5.06 -15.80 1.02
CA MET A 83 5.04 -16.74 -0.08
C MET A 83 3.87 -16.40 -1.01
N THR A 84 4.11 -16.49 -2.30
CA THR A 84 3.06 -16.55 -3.32
C THR A 84 3.15 -17.92 -4.00
N LYS A 85 2.01 -18.60 -4.10
CA LYS A 85 1.89 -19.90 -4.77
C LYS A 85 0.80 -19.80 -5.83
N ALA A 86 1.13 -20.15 -7.06
CA ALA A 86 0.18 -20.29 -8.16
C ALA A 86 0.01 -21.77 -8.52
N THR A 87 -1.19 -22.17 -8.94
CA THR A 87 -1.42 -23.51 -9.45
C THR A 87 -1.75 -23.42 -10.94
N PHE A 88 -0.84 -23.91 -11.77
CA PHE A 88 -1.01 -23.90 -13.22
C PHE A 88 -0.93 -25.33 -13.78
N GLN A 89 -1.97 -25.77 -14.46
CA GLN A 89 -2.07 -27.13 -15.04
C GLN A 89 -1.77 -28.26 -14.02
N GLY A 90 -2.25 -28.09 -12.78
CA GLY A 90 -2.05 -29.05 -11.70
C GLY A 90 -0.66 -29.03 -11.05
N LYS A 91 0.24 -28.11 -11.48
CA LYS A 91 1.55 -27.90 -10.86
C LYS A 91 1.52 -26.66 -9.98
N GLU A 92 2.10 -26.77 -8.79
CA GLU A 92 2.33 -25.64 -7.91
C GLU A 92 3.63 -24.95 -8.30
N ILE A 93 3.60 -23.62 -8.37
CA ILE A 93 4.72 -22.74 -8.65
C ILE A 93 4.80 -21.74 -7.51
N LYS A 94 5.91 -21.71 -6.80
CA LYS A 94 6.15 -20.79 -5.69
C LYS A 94 7.02 -19.64 -6.14
N GLN A 95 6.66 -18.42 -5.74
CA GLN A 95 7.36 -17.18 -6.06
C GLN A 95 7.45 -16.27 -4.83
N GLY A 96 8.51 -15.49 -4.73
CA GLY A 96 8.67 -14.54 -3.63
C GLY A 96 8.64 -15.18 -2.25
N VAL A 97 9.15 -16.41 -2.13
CA VAL A 97 9.20 -17.13 -0.86
C VAL A 97 10.35 -16.59 -0.03
N PHE A 98 10.04 -16.06 1.14
CA PHE A 98 11.02 -15.48 2.04
C PHE A 98 10.84 -16.02 3.46
N ASN A 99 11.89 -16.59 4.01
CA ASN A 99 11.88 -17.17 5.36
C ASN A 99 12.43 -16.21 6.45
N GLY A 100 12.78 -14.97 6.08
CA GLY A 100 13.47 -13.99 6.93
C GLY A 100 14.95 -13.80 6.57
N GLU A 101 15.57 -14.77 5.91
CA GLU A 101 16.98 -14.75 5.54
C GLU A 101 17.21 -14.93 4.04
N VAL A 102 16.50 -15.85 3.42
CA VAL A 102 16.66 -16.25 2.03
C VAL A 102 15.37 -15.96 1.26
N LEU A 103 15.50 -15.24 0.15
CA LEU A 103 14.44 -15.09 -0.84
C LEU A 103 14.67 -16.11 -1.97
N TRP A 104 13.60 -16.81 -2.38
CA TRP A 104 13.67 -17.82 -3.43
C TRP A 104 12.35 -17.95 -4.18
N GLY A 105 12.37 -18.66 -5.29
CA GLY A 105 11.19 -19.01 -6.07
C GLY A 105 11.50 -20.11 -7.06
N ASP A 106 10.48 -20.68 -7.67
CA ASP A 106 10.65 -21.67 -8.71
C ASP A 106 11.01 -21.01 -10.05
N ASN A 107 12.06 -21.44 -10.69
CA ASN A 107 12.39 -21.05 -12.04
C ASN A 107 11.39 -21.69 -13.01
N LEU A 108 10.66 -20.87 -13.77
CA LEU A 108 9.58 -21.34 -14.65
C LEU A 108 10.06 -22.25 -15.79
N MET A 109 11.33 -22.13 -16.19
CA MET A 109 11.90 -22.95 -17.28
C MET A 109 12.43 -24.28 -16.76
N THR A 110 13.21 -24.26 -15.66
CA THR A 110 13.83 -25.46 -15.08
C THR A 110 12.92 -26.21 -14.12
N GLN A 111 11.86 -25.55 -13.64
CA GLN A 111 10.92 -26.02 -12.60
C GLN A 111 11.63 -26.40 -11.29
N LYS A 112 12.78 -25.79 -11.02
CA LYS A 112 13.56 -25.99 -9.79
C LYS A 112 13.50 -24.73 -8.94
N ALA A 113 13.55 -24.90 -7.63
CA ALA A 113 13.70 -23.79 -6.71
C ALA A 113 15.08 -23.14 -6.89
N GLU A 114 15.10 -21.83 -7.00
CA GLU A 114 16.33 -21.03 -7.14
C GLU A 114 16.31 -19.87 -6.14
N LYS A 115 17.44 -19.62 -5.50
CA LYS A 115 17.59 -18.46 -4.62
C LYS A 115 17.71 -17.20 -5.47
N SER A 116 17.07 -16.12 -5.01
CA SER A 116 17.25 -14.80 -5.60
C SER A 116 18.67 -14.28 -5.35
N ASP A 117 19.09 -13.33 -6.17
CA ASP A 117 20.35 -12.65 -5.99
C ASP A 117 20.46 -11.99 -4.60
N GLN A 118 21.68 -11.81 -4.13
CA GLN A 118 21.93 -11.23 -2.80
C GLN A 118 21.32 -9.84 -2.66
N GLU A 119 21.44 -8.98 -3.67
CA GLU A 119 20.88 -7.63 -3.65
C GLU A 119 19.36 -7.64 -3.51
N VAL A 120 18.67 -8.48 -4.27
CA VAL A 120 17.21 -8.65 -4.20
C VAL A 120 16.80 -9.16 -2.82
N THR A 121 17.56 -10.12 -2.27
CA THR A 121 17.32 -10.66 -0.92
C THR A 121 17.53 -9.58 0.16
N GLU A 122 18.57 -8.77 0.08
CA GLU A 122 18.82 -7.67 1.02
C GLU A 122 17.71 -6.59 0.93
N ASN A 123 17.24 -6.26 -0.26
CA ASN A 123 16.10 -5.36 -0.44
C ASN A 123 14.83 -5.93 0.17
N MET A 124 14.59 -7.24 0.05
CA MET A 124 13.46 -7.90 0.72
C MET A 124 13.55 -7.80 2.24
N LYS A 125 14.73 -8.00 2.83
CA LYS A 125 14.95 -7.83 4.29
C LYS A 125 14.59 -6.43 4.77
N ARG A 126 14.91 -5.38 3.99
CA ARG A 126 14.63 -3.98 4.34
C ARG A 126 13.14 -3.68 4.44
N THR A 127 12.31 -4.37 3.66
CA THR A 127 10.86 -4.20 3.60
C THR A 127 10.07 -5.32 4.29
N ALA A 128 10.73 -6.34 4.82
CA ALA A 128 10.11 -7.49 5.47
C ALA A 128 9.17 -7.11 6.63
N THR A 129 9.44 -5.96 7.29
CA THR A 129 8.58 -5.42 8.37
C THR A 129 7.37 -4.63 7.88
N ASP A 130 7.16 -4.51 6.57
CA ASP A 130 6.02 -3.80 5.98
C ASP A 130 4.75 -4.69 6.03
N PHE A 131 4.28 -4.95 7.26
CA PHE A 131 3.08 -5.72 7.51
C PHE A 131 2.09 -4.93 8.39
N PRO A 132 0.80 -4.93 8.08
CA PRO A 132 0.15 -5.49 6.87
C PRO A 132 0.55 -4.75 5.57
N ASP A 133 1.00 -3.51 5.67
CA ASP A 133 1.49 -2.66 4.59
C ASP A 133 2.58 -1.68 5.07
N ALA A 134 3.13 -0.87 4.17
CA ALA A 134 4.17 0.11 4.51
C ALA A 134 3.63 1.28 5.36
N LEU A 135 2.36 1.63 5.23
CA LEU A 135 1.71 2.75 5.94
C LEU A 135 1.53 2.43 7.44
N PHE A 136 1.27 1.16 7.77
CA PHE A 136 1.04 0.76 9.14
C PHE A 136 2.27 0.99 10.02
N ASN A 137 2.13 1.85 11.05
CA ASN A 137 3.23 2.21 11.96
C ASN A 137 4.49 2.73 11.24
N TYR A 138 4.33 3.44 10.12
CA TYR A 138 5.42 3.89 9.26
C TYR A 138 6.54 4.63 10.01
N LYS A 139 6.19 5.46 11.01
CA LYS A 139 7.17 6.19 11.85
C LYS A 139 8.10 5.25 12.62
N LEU A 140 7.58 4.13 13.13
CA LEU A 140 8.38 3.14 13.85
C LEU A 140 9.36 2.40 12.96
N LYS A 141 9.08 2.36 11.65
CA LYS A 141 9.97 1.80 10.61
C LYS A 141 11.03 2.81 10.15
N GLY A 142 10.95 4.07 10.61
CA GLY A 142 11.83 5.16 10.18
C GLY A 142 11.44 5.75 8.82
N TYR A 143 10.20 5.53 8.37
CA TYR A 143 9.67 6.11 7.14
C TYR A 143 9.10 7.51 7.38
N THR A 144 9.03 8.31 6.33
CA THR A 144 8.37 9.61 6.34
C THR A 144 7.17 9.61 5.41
N LEU A 145 6.13 10.33 5.80
CA LEU A 145 4.91 10.48 5.02
C LEU A 145 4.59 11.97 4.88
N GLU A 146 4.49 12.45 3.66
CA GLU A 146 4.24 13.82 3.29
C GLU A 146 2.93 13.92 2.52
N ARG A 147 2.05 14.86 2.89
CA ARG A 147 0.91 15.21 2.05
C ARG A 147 1.36 16.15 0.94
N LEU A 148 1.13 15.76 -0.29
CA LEU A 148 1.31 16.60 -1.47
C LEU A 148 0.02 17.35 -1.80
N LYS A 149 0.06 18.12 -2.90
CA LYS A 149 -1.14 18.75 -3.45
C LYS A 149 -2.16 17.68 -3.85
N ASP A 150 -3.41 17.94 -3.51
CA ASP A 150 -4.53 17.09 -3.91
C ASP A 150 -4.59 16.95 -5.43
N GLU A 151 -5.00 15.78 -5.90
CA GLU A 151 -5.02 15.44 -7.31
C GLU A 151 -6.35 14.76 -7.68
N ASP A 152 -6.80 14.94 -8.90
CA ASP A 152 -7.89 14.16 -9.47
C ASP A 152 -7.26 12.91 -10.11
N TYR A 153 -7.60 11.75 -9.57
CA TYR A 153 -7.11 10.48 -10.06
C TYR A 153 -8.27 9.72 -10.73
N GLU A 154 -8.24 9.62 -12.05
CA GLU A 154 -9.28 8.96 -12.86
C GLU A 154 -10.71 9.42 -12.52
N GLY A 155 -10.91 10.71 -12.26
CA GLY A 155 -12.20 11.30 -11.93
C GLY A 155 -12.56 11.27 -10.44
N THR A 156 -11.72 10.68 -9.59
CA THR A 156 -11.86 10.68 -8.13
C THR A 156 -10.94 11.72 -7.50
N LYS A 157 -11.50 12.59 -6.65
CA LYS A 157 -10.71 13.57 -5.90
C LYS A 157 -9.92 12.87 -4.81
N CYS A 158 -8.59 12.98 -4.85
CA CYS A 158 -7.70 12.27 -3.94
C CYS A 158 -6.82 13.20 -3.13
N PHE A 159 -6.55 12.78 -1.89
CA PHE A 159 -5.33 13.16 -1.19
C PHE A 159 -4.17 12.39 -1.79
N LYS A 160 -3.11 13.09 -2.18
CA LYS A 160 -1.88 12.48 -2.64
C LYS A 160 -0.86 12.47 -1.51
N LEU A 161 -0.40 11.29 -1.11
CA LEU A 161 0.61 11.12 -0.09
C LEU A 161 1.89 10.57 -0.72
N LYS A 162 3.04 11.10 -0.30
CA LYS A 162 4.36 10.60 -0.66
C LYS A 162 4.98 9.95 0.56
N MET A 163 5.33 8.67 0.44
CA MET A 163 6.08 7.93 1.44
C MET A 163 7.53 7.78 0.99
N THR A 164 8.46 8.12 1.87
CA THR A 164 9.87 7.77 1.69
C THR A 164 10.22 6.69 2.69
N LYS A 165 10.64 5.53 2.17
CA LYS A 165 11.00 4.32 2.93
C LYS A 165 12.51 4.25 3.12
N LYS A 166 13.01 3.15 3.72
CA LYS A 166 14.43 2.85 3.68
C LYS A 166 14.88 2.73 2.22
N SER A 167 16.07 3.21 1.92
CA SER A 167 16.70 3.08 0.60
C SER A 167 16.74 1.62 0.14
N VAL A 168 16.79 1.42 -1.15
CA VAL A 168 17.02 0.12 -1.78
C VAL A 168 18.41 0.08 -2.43
N LEU A 169 18.96 -1.10 -2.54
CA LEU A 169 20.19 -1.34 -3.31
C LEU A 169 19.83 -1.51 -4.78
N VAL A 170 20.55 -0.82 -5.64
CA VAL A 170 20.45 -0.94 -7.10
C VAL A 170 21.86 -0.92 -7.67
N ASP A 171 22.30 -2.01 -8.24
CA ASP A 171 23.69 -2.18 -8.72
C ASP A 171 24.74 -1.86 -7.63
N GLY A 172 24.46 -2.30 -6.39
CA GLY A 172 25.30 -2.08 -5.21
C GLY A 172 25.27 -0.67 -4.62
N LYS A 173 24.41 0.21 -5.09
CA LYS A 173 24.27 1.60 -4.62
C LYS A 173 22.94 1.81 -3.92
N GLU A 174 22.95 2.65 -2.89
CA GLU A 174 21.72 3.08 -2.21
C GLU A 174 20.97 4.07 -3.11
N GLU A 175 19.70 3.76 -3.39
CA GLU A 175 18.76 4.64 -4.08
C GLU A 175 17.53 4.92 -3.22
N ASP A 176 16.91 6.09 -3.42
CA ASP A 176 15.67 6.45 -2.74
C ASP A 176 14.54 5.48 -3.09
N ASN A 177 13.78 5.09 -2.06
CA ASN A 177 12.61 4.24 -2.18
C ASN A 177 11.37 5.08 -1.85
N VAL A 178 10.68 5.53 -2.87
CA VAL A 178 9.55 6.43 -2.77
C VAL A 178 8.30 5.78 -3.35
N GLU A 179 7.20 5.88 -2.61
CA GLU A 179 5.88 5.43 -3.02
C GLU A 179 4.89 6.60 -2.94
N PHE A 180 3.96 6.66 -3.89
CA PHE A 180 2.86 7.61 -3.90
C PHE A 180 1.55 6.87 -3.70
N TYR A 181 0.71 7.40 -2.81
CA TYR A 181 -0.62 6.87 -2.52
C TYR A 181 -1.67 7.90 -2.89
N PHE A 182 -2.75 7.45 -3.51
CA PHE A 182 -3.91 8.25 -3.83
C PHE A 182 -5.08 7.78 -2.97
N PHE A 183 -5.44 8.57 -1.97
CA PHE A 183 -6.55 8.28 -1.07
C PHE A 183 -7.81 8.99 -1.54
N ASP A 184 -8.87 8.26 -1.76
CA ASP A 184 -10.20 8.81 -2.01
C ASP A 184 -10.58 9.74 -0.85
N LYS A 185 -10.99 10.98 -1.17
CA LYS A 185 -11.35 11.98 -0.16
C LYS A 185 -12.67 11.69 0.55
N ASP A 186 -13.58 10.99 -0.09
CA ASP A 186 -14.88 10.70 0.45
C ASP A 186 -14.85 9.44 1.35
N ASN A 187 -14.05 8.45 0.95
CA ASN A 187 -13.97 7.16 1.63
C ASN A 187 -12.69 6.96 2.45
N PHE A 188 -11.68 7.81 2.34
CA PHE A 188 -10.40 7.72 3.05
C PHE A 188 -9.64 6.41 2.88
N VAL A 189 -9.86 5.69 1.79
CA VAL A 189 -9.11 4.47 1.44
C VAL A 189 -8.16 4.74 0.26
N PRO A 190 -6.99 4.10 0.21
CA PRO A 190 -6.12 4.19 -0.95
C PRO A 190 -6.77 3.48 -2.15
N ILE A 191 -6.86 4.17 -3.28
CA ILE A 191 -7.38 3.63 -4.55
C ILE A 191 -6.26 3.37 -5.56
N SER A 192 -5.09 3.98 -5.37
CA SER A 192 -3.89 3.70 -6.17
C SER A 192 -2.62 3.88 -5.33
N GLN A 193 -1.65 3.05 -5.63
CA GLN A 193 -0.28 3.12 -5.15
C GLN A 193 0.66 3.06 -6.34
N GLN A 194 1.62 3.99 -6.41
CA GLN A 194 2.59 4.09 -7.49
C GLN A 194 4.01 4.12 -6.95
N ALA A 195 4.94 3.45 -7.64
CA ALA A 195 6.36 3.46 -7.31
C ALA A 195 7.21 3.34 -8.57
N GLU A 196 8.41 3.91 -8.53
CA GLU A 196 9.38 3.73 -9.61
C GLU A 196 9.98 2.31 -9.58
N ILE A 197 10.01 1.66 -10.73
CA ILE A 197 10.70 0.37 -10.91
C ILE A 197 12.20 0.62 -10.90
N LYS A 198 12.90 0.07 -9.92
CA LYS A 198 14.33 0.35 -9.68
C LYS A 198 15.29 -0.58 -10.43
N SER A 199 14.80 -1.71 -10.95
CA SER A 199 15.68 -2.70 -11.63
C SER A 199 14.96 -3.40 -12.77
N GLY A 200 15.71 -4.12 -13.60
CA GLY A 200 15.19 -4.91 -14.71
C GLY A 200 14.86 -4.08 -15.95
N PRO A 201 14.19 -4.71 -16.96
CA PRO A 201 13.95 -4.09 -18.26
C PRO A 201 13.07 -2.83 -18.22
N MET A 202 12.29 -2.65 -17.14
CA MET A 202 11.37 -1.53 -16.97
C MET A 202 11.90 -0.46 -15.98
N LYS A 203 13.19 -0.50 -15.64
CA LYS A 203 13.82 0.47 -14.73
C LYS A 203 13.51 1.91 -15.15
N GLY A 204 13.12 2.74 -14.17
CA GLY A 204 12.75 4.14 -14.35
C GLY A 204 11.29 4.37 -14.75
N GLN A 205 10.52 3.33 -15.08
CA GLN A 205 9.08 3.45 -15.29
C GLN A 205 8.33 3.42 -13.96
N MET A 206 7.14 4.01 -13.95
CA MET A 206 6.26 3.97 -12.78
C MET A 206 5.37 2.74 -12.84
N SER A 207 5.49 1.87 -11.84
CA SER A 207 4.50 0.82 -11.57
C SER A 207 3.29 1.39 -10.84
N GLU A 208 2.16 0.73 -10.99
CA GLU A 208 0.93 1.10 -10.32
C GLU A 208 0.17 -0.14 -9.84
N SER A 209 -0.38 -0.04 -8.62
CA SER A 209 -1.37 -0.96 -8.10
C SER A 209 -2.64 -0.17 -7.80
N LYS A 210 -3.73 -0.45 -8.52
CA LYS A 210 -5.05 0.10 -8.21
C LYS A 210 -5.76 -0.85 -7.25
N LEU A 211 -6.49 -0.28 -6.28
CA LEU A 211 -7.17 -1.01 -5.21
C LEU A 211 -8.65 -0.65 -5.25
N SER A 212 -9.51 -1.65 -5.20
CA SER A 212 -10.97 -1.44 -5.19
C SER A 212 -11.69 -2.60 -4.51
N ASP A 213 -13.02 -2.50 -4.43
CA ASP A 213 -13.88 -3.53 -3.84
C ASP A 213 -13.47 -3.85 -2.38
N TYR A 214 -13.49 -2.82 -1.52
CA TYR A 214 -13.18 -2.99 -0.11
C TYR A 214 -14.30 -3.76 0.60
N GLN A 215 -13.95 -4.91 1.19
CA GLN A 215 -14.88 -5.79 1.90
C GLN A 215 -14.40 -6.05 3.33
N GLU A 216 -15.36 -6.29 4.23
CA GLU A 216 -15.08 -6.62 5.62
C GLU A 216 -14.68 -8.10 5.77
N VAL A 217 -13.62 -8.34 6.55
CA VAL A 217 -13.18 -9.66 7.00
C VAL A 217 -12.85 -9.57 8.48
N ASP A 218 -13.65 -10.20 9.31
CA ASP A 218 -13.47 -10.27 10.78
C ASP A 218 -13.22 -8.88 11.42
N GLY A 219 -13.98 -7.87 10.97
CA GLY A 219 -13.92 -6.49 11.49
C GLY A 219 -12.84 -5.61 10.89
N LEU A 220 -12.06 -6.08 9.92
CA LEU A 220 -11.10 -5.30 9.15
C LEU A 220 -11.53 -5.23 7.68
N TYR A 221 -11.27 -4.09 7.02
CA TYR A 221 -11.59 -3.92 5.60
C TYR A 221 -10.34 -4.05 4.73
N PHE A 222 -10.45 -4.87 3.68
CA PHE A 222 -9.39 -5.13 2.70
C PHE A 222 -9.92 -4.92 1.27
N PRO A 223 -9.09 -4.47 0.33
CA PRO A 223 -9.46 -4.47 -1.09
C PRO A 223 -9.52 -5.92 -1.61
N PHE A 224 -10.56 -6.25 -2.35
CA PHE A 224 -10.74 -7.56 -2.98
C PHE A 224 -10.41 -7.56 -4.48
N SER A 225 -10.17 -6.39 -5.05
CA SER A 225 -9.72 -6.25 -6.43
C SER A 225 -8.45 -5.41 -6.53
N PHE A 226 -7.46 -5.95 -7.19
CA PHE A 226 -6.20 -5.29 -7.49
C PHE A 226 -5.99 -5.28 -9.01
N THR A 227 -5.50 -4.15 -9.54
CA THR A 227 -4.99 -4.08 -10.89
C THR A 227 -3.53 -3.66 -10.83
N GLN A 228 -2.62 -4.50 -11.31
CA GLN A 228 -1.18 -4.22 -11.29
C GLN A 228 -0.64 -4.03 -12.69
N GLY A 229 0.19 -3.02 -12.91
CA GLY A 229 0.80 -2.76 -14.20
C GLY A 229 1.70 -1.53 -14.20
N LEU A 230 1.86 -0.93 -15.36
CA LEU A 230 2.53 0.36 -15.53
C LEU A 230 1.51 1.48 -15.54
N VAL A 231 1.89 2.64 -15.03
CA VAL A 231 1.05 3.84 -15.12
C VAL A 231 0.75 4.13 -16.60
N GLY A 232 -0.54 4.09 -16.95
CA GLY A 232 -0.99 4.30 -18.34
C GLY A 232 -0.65 3.18 -19.33
N GLY A 233 -0.16 2.04 -18.85
CA GLY A 233 0.22 0.89 -19.65
C GLY A 233 -0.69 -0.32 -19.46
N GLU A 234 -0.21 -1.48 -19.90
CA GLU A 234 -0.89 -2.75 -19.66
C GLU A 234 -0.91 -3.09 -18.19
N SER A 235 -2.00 -3.70 -17.76
CA SER A 235 -2.21 -4.10 -16.36
C SER A 235 -2.92 -5.45 -16.28
N GLN A 236 -2.73 -6.14 -15.17
CA GLN A 236 -3.32 -7.42 -14.84
C GLN A 236 -4.24 -7.30 -13.63
N ASN A 237 -5.42 -7.85 -13.74
CA ASN A 237 -6.36 -7.92 -12.62
C ASN A 237 -6.07 -9.15 -11.76
N ILE A 238 -6.07 -8.93 -10.44
CA ILE A 238 -5.98 -9.94 -9.40
C ILE A 238 -7.24 -9.81 -8.57
N ILE A 239 -8.06 -10.84 -8.54
CA ILE A 239 -9.31 -10.87 -7.76
C ILE A 239 -9.09 -11.73 -6.54
N ILE A 240 -9.25 -11.15 -5.36
CA ILE A 240 -9.23 -11.87 -4.10
C ILE A 240 -10.59 -12.56 -3.93
N THR A 241 -10.57 -13.83 -3.60
CA THR A 241 -11.78 -14.62 -3.37
C THR A 241 -12.02 -14.90 -1.89
N LYS A 242 -10.95 -14.89 -1.09
CA LYS A 242 -11.00 -15.11 0.36
C LYS A 242 -9.77 -14.53 1.04
N ILE A 243 -9.95 -14.00 2.24
CA ILE A 243 -8.85 -13.63 3.16
C ILE A 243 -9.07 -14.35 4.49
N GLU A 244 -8.01 -14.94 5.02
CA GLU A 244 -7.95 -15.51 6.36
C GLU A 244 -7.00 -14.68 7.21
N LEU A 245 -7.50 -14.19 8.36
CA LEU A 245 -6.70 -13.45 9.32
C LEU A 245 -6.02 -14.41 10.30
N ASN A 246 -4.77 -14.13 10.63
CA ASN A 246 -3.98 -14.91 11.58
C ASN A 246 -3.96 -16.42 11.28
N PRO A 247 -3.67 -16.82 10.04
CA PRO A 247 -3.69 -18.22 9.65
C PRO A 247 -2.66 -19.05 10.44
N VAL A 248 -2.99 -20.30 10.72
CA VAL A 248 -1.98 -21.28 11.15
C VAL A 248 -1.25 -21.75 9.91
N VAL A 249 0.05 -21.50 9.84
CA VAL A 249 0.88 -21.84 8.70
C VAL A 249 2.03 -22.73 9.17
N ASP A 250 2.27 -23.83 8.45
CA ASP A 250 3.49 -24.61 8.63
C ASP A 250 4.68 -23.78 8.13
N GLU A 251 5.57 -23.39 9.03
CA GLU A 251 6.70 -22.53 8.69
C GLU A 251 7.71 -23.18 7.73
N SER A 252 7.69 -24.50 7.59
CA SER A 252 8.53 -25.23 6.64
C SER A 252 8.24 -24.86 5.18
N VAL A 253 7.05 -24.30 4.87
CA VAL A 253 6.69 -23.87 3.53
C VAL A 253 7.54 -22.71 3.01
N PHE A 254 8.17 -21.94 3.92
CA PHE A 254 9.05 -20.82 3.58
C PHE A 254 10.51 -21.24 3.39
N GLU A 255 10.88 -22.45 3.82
CA GLU A 255 12.27 -22.89 3.73
C GLU A 255 12.66 -23.24 2.29
N PHE A 256 13.90 -22.92 1.93
CA PHE A 256 14.46 -23.33 0.64
C PHE A 256 14.54 -24.88 0.62
N PRO A 257 14.00 -25.54 -0.42
CA PRO A 257 14.01 -26.99 -0.49
C PRO A 257 15.45 -27.55 -0.38
N ALA A 258 15.63 -28.58 0.45
CA ALA A 258 16.89 -29.32 0.49
C ALA A 258 17.15 -29.94 -0.89
N GLU A 259 18.40 -29.91 -1.36
CA GLU A 259 18.79 -30.64 -2.57
C GLU A 259 18.42 -32.12 -2.41
N THR A 260 17.48 -32.58 -3.18
CA THR A 260 17.28 -34.01 -3.34
C THR A 260 18.52 -34.58 -4.03
N LYS A 261 19.34 -35.36 -3.29
CA LYS A 261 20.39 -36.12 -3.95
C LYS A 261 19.74 -36.97 -5.04
N PRO A 262 20.32 -37.05 -6.26
CA PRO A 262 19.83 -37.98 -7.24
C PRO A 262 19.86 -39.40 -6.60
N GLU A 263 18.76 -40.10 -6.69
CA GLU A 263 18.76 -41.55 -6.40
C GLU A 263 19.74 -42.17 -7.39
N GLU A 264 20.79 -42.82 -6.86
CA GLU A 264 21.78 -43.57 -7.61
C GLU A 264 21.17 -44.83 -8.27
#